data_5df0dccfa05a57fe822f933fd63f4646
#
_entry.id   5df0dccfa05a57fe822f933fd63f4646
#
_cell.length_a   1.000
_cell.length_b   1.000
_cell.length_c   1.000
_cell.angle_alpha   90.00
_cell.angle_beta   90.00
_cell.angle_gamma   90.00
#
_symmetry.space_group_name_H-M   'P 1'
#
loop_
_entity.id
_entity.type
_entity.pdbx_description
1 polymer ?
#
loop_
_entity_poly.entity_id
_entity_poly.type
_entity_poly.pdbx_seq_one_letter_code
_entity_poly.pdbx_strand_id
1 'polypeptide(L)'
;MLGVVIVSYRSDDLTVRFVREELAKVTIPHRVVVVANGYDAARAQQLADRIPEAVVLPAENRGFAAGNNLGVKWLDEHDRPAHILLTNNDIHFRSERVVETLVETAVSHPEAGAVGPEIIGPDGNRQGPEPYMSLWDRYVWMYLSTPFLGAEKKRKRFALDYPSRAEAGSHYKLSGAFLLVDAKAFREAGRFDERTFLYGEENILSDRLARIGRKLYFDPSVTVLHDHGQTIGRHHGDRERALMQFDSMACYYRYYRGYSALSIAAARTLYSSILKVK
;
A
#
# COMPACT_ATOMS: atom_id res chain seq x y z
N MET A 1 3.40 -22.77 0.07
CA MET A 1 2.62 -22.10 -0.97
C MET A 1 2.44 -20.64 -0.57
N LEU A 2 2.54 -19.72 -1.51
CA LEU A 2 2.34 -18.27 -1.34
C LEU A 2 0.90 -17.90 -1.74
N GLY A 3 0.23 -17.03 -0.98
CA GLY A 3 -0.97 -16.35 -1.43
C GLY A 3 -0.62 -15.06 -2.17
N VAL A 4 -1.37 -14.70 -3.21
CA VAL A 4 -1.25 -13.40 -3.89
C VAL A 4 -2.64 -12.77 -3.94
N VAL A 5 -2.77 -11.55 -3.45
CA VAL A 5 -4.03 -10.79 -3.50
C VAL A 5 -3.84 -9.54 -4.35
N ILE A 6 -4.74 -9.36 -5.30
CA ILE A 6 -4.80 -8.21 -6.21
C ILE A 6 -6.17 -7.56 -6.07
N VAL A 7 -6.23 -6.25 -5.80
CA VAL A 7 -7.48 -5.50 -5.86
C VAL A 7 -7.60 -4.81 -7.22
N SER A 8 -8.53 -5.28 -8.05
CA SER A 8 -8.80 -4.72 -9.38
C SER A 8 -10.00 -3.80 -9.34
N TYR A 9 -9.82 -2.54 -9.76
CA TYR A 9 -10.90 -1.55 -9.89
C TYR A 9 -10.87 -0.91 -11.28
N ARG A 10 -11.81 -1.28 -12.15
CA ARG A 10 -11.94 -0.76 -13.52
C ARG A 10 -10.65 -0.84 -14.36
N SER A 11 -9.84 -1.87 -14.14
CA SER A 11 -8.50 -2.04 -14.73
C SER A 11 -8.25 -3.47 -15.21
N ASP A 12 -9.23 -4.05 -15.92
CA ASP A 12 -9.23 -5.46 -16.36
C ASP A 12 -7.97 -5.82 -17.16
N ASP A 13 -7.59 -4.99 -18.14
CA ASP A 13 -6.44 -5.26 -19.00
C ASP A 13 -5.11 -5.21 -18.22
N LEU A 14 -4.98 -4.28 -17.26
CA LEU A 14 -3.82 -4.24 -16.37
C LEU A 14 -3.75 -5.50 -15.50
N THR A 15 -4.89 -5.93 -14.94
CA THR A 15 -4.97 -7.14 -14.13
C THR A 15 -4.59 -8.39 -14.92
N VAL A 16 -5.14 -8.54 -16.12
CA VAL A 16 -4.82 -9.67 -17.02
C VAL A 16 -3.34 -9.67 -17.36
N ARG A 17 -2.78 -8.51 -17.74
CA ARG A 17 -1.36 -8.39 -18.05
C ARG A 17 -0.49 -8.75 -16.86
N PHE A 18 -0.78 -8.20 -15.68
CA PHE A 18 -0.03 -8.47 -14.46
C PHE A 18 -0.02 -9.96 -14.10
N VAL A 19 -1.19 -10.61 -14.14
CA VAL A 19 -1.29 -12.06 -13.85
C VAL A 19 -0.52 -12.88 -14.87
N ARG A 20 -0.65 -12.60 -16.17
CA ARG A 20 -0.05 -13.41 -17.24
C ARG A 20 1.42 -13.12 -17.49
N GLU A 21 1.90 -11.90 -17.26
CA GLU A 21 3.27 -11.50 -17.60
C GLU A 21 4.17 -11.37 -16.37
N GLU A 22 3.67 -10.78 -15.27
CA GLU A 22 4.51 -10.55 -14.09
C GLU A 22 4.45 -11.75 -13.14
N LEU A 23 3.26 -12.24 -12.78
CA LEU A 23 3.16 -13.40 -11.89
C LEU A 23 3.62 -14.70 -12.54
N ALA A 24 3.62 -14.80 -13.87
CA ALA A 24 4.23 -15.93 -14.57
C ALA A 24 5.75 -16.06 -14.36
N LYS A 25 6.42 -15.00 -13.90
CA LYS A 25 7.85 -15.02 -13.51
C LYS A 25 8.09 -15.63 -12.14
N VAL A 26 7.04 -15.77 -11.31
CA VAL A 26 7.14 -16.33 -9.96
C VAL A 26 7.24 -17.84 -10.02
N THR A 27 8.33 -18.39 -9.52
CA THR A 27 8.65 -19.83 -9.64
C THR A 27 8.16 -20.66 -8.44
N ILE A 28 7.89 -20.03 -7.31
CA ILE A 28 7.35 -20.74 -6.15
C ILE A 28 5.85 -21.01 -6.32
N PRO A 29 5.33 -22.15 -5.80
CA PRO A 29 3.91 -22.46 -5.87
C PRO A 29 3.08 -21.36 -5.20
N HIS A 30 2.15 -20.79 -5.95
CA HIS A 30 1.32 -19.66 -5.46
C HIS A 30 -0.15 -19.79 -5.90
N ARG A 31 -1.04 -19.15 -5.13
CA ARG A 31 -2.46 -18.99 -5.41
C ARG A 31 -2.77 -17.53 -5.62
N VAL A 32 -3.35 -17.19 -6.76
CA VAL A 32 -3.76 -15.82 -7.09
C VAL A 32 -5.25 -15.63 -6.81
N VAL A 33 -5.57 -14.58 -6.03
CA VAL A 33 -6.93 -14.13 -5.77
C VAL A 33 -7.04 -12.67 -6.23
N VAL A 34 -7.90 -12.43 -7.22
CA VAL A 34 -8.24 -11.10 -7.73
C VAL A 34 -9.57 -10.69 -7.14
N VAL A 35 -9.59 -9.62 -6.35
CA VAL A 35 -10.82 -9.01 -5.87
C VAL A 35 -11.27 -7.97 -6.89
N ALA A 36 -12.34 -8.28 -7.61
CA ALA A 36 -12.97 -7.43 -8.63
C ALA A 36 -13.85 -6.36 -7.93
N ASN A 37 -13.18 -5.30 -7.46
CA ASN A 37 -13.75 -4.31 -6.56
C ASN A 37 -14.70 -3.35 -7.30
N GLY A 38 -15.97 -3.35 -6.95
CA GLY A 38 -17.03 -2.58 -7.63
C GLY A 38 -17.52 -3.22 -8.93
N TYR A 39 -17.30 -4.52 -9.12
CA TYR A 39 -17.80 -5.28 -10.27
C TYR A 39 -19.05 -6.07 -9.86
N ASP A 40 -19.99 -6.16 -10.78
CA ASP A 40 -21.06 -7.15 -10.69
C ASP A 40 -20.55 -8.56 -11.05
N ALA A 41 -21.40 -9.57 -10.83
CA ALA A 41 -21.04 -10.96 -11.08
C ALA A 41 -20.70 -11.24 -12.56
N ALA A 42 -21.41 -10.60 -13.51
CA ALA A 42 -21.20 -10.81 -14.93
C ALA A 42 -19.83 -10.28 -15.37
N ARG A 43 -19.46 -9.08 -14.94
CA ARG A 43 -18.15 -8.50 -15.23
C ARG A 43 -17.01 -9.23 -14.54
N ALA A 44 -17.22 -9.68 -13.30
CA ALA A 44 -16.22 -10.50 -12.62
C ALA A 44 -16.00 -11.83 -13.34
N GLN A 45 -17.04 -12.46 -13.86
CA GLN A 45 -16.94 -13.67 -14.67
C GLN A 45 -16.16 -13.42 -15.97
N GLN A 46 -16.43 -12.32 -16.68
CA GLN A 46 -15.66 -11.94 -17.88
C GLN A 46 -14.16 -11.77 -17.58
N LEU A 47 -13.80 -11.21 -16.43
CA LEU A 47 -12.42 -11.15 -16.00
C LEU A 47 -11.85 -12.53 -15.68
N ALA A 48 -12.62 -13.39 -14.98
CA ALA A 48 -12.21 -14.76 -14.65
C ALA A 48 -11.95 -15.61 -15.92
N ASP A 49 -12.78 -15.47 -16.95
CA ASP A 49 -12.59 -16.17 -18.22
C ASP A 49 -11.28 -15.77 -18.92
N ARG A 50 -10.75 -14.59 -18.63
CA ARG A 50 -9.47 -14.09 -19.16
C ARG A 50 -8.26 -14.50 -18.31
N ILE A 51 -8.44 -14.91 -17.06
CA ILE A 51 -7.36 -15.33 -16.14
C ILE A 51 -7.78 -16.60 -15.38
N PRO A 52 -8.00 -17.74 -16.09
CA PRO A 52 -8.50 -18.97 -15.46
C PRO A 52 -7.56 -19.54 -14.39
N GLU A 53 -6.29 -19.11 -14.35
CA GLU A 53 -5.31 -19.44 -13.33
C GLU A 53 -5.53 -18.71 -12.00
N ALA A 54 -6.39 -17.69 -11.94
CA ALA A 54 -6.70 -16.91 -10.75
C ALA A 54 -8.15 -17.13 -10.29
N VAL A 55 -8.37 -17.02 -8.99
CA VAL A 55 -9.71 -16.92 -8.41
C VAL A 55 -10.15 -15.46 -8.50
N VAL A 56 -11.30 -15.18 -9.11
CA VAL A 56 -11.87 -13.82 -9.19
C VAL A 56 -13.08 -13.70 -8.29
N LEU A 57 -13.03 -12.77 -7.34
CA LEU A 57 -14.09 -12.52 -6.37
C LEU A 57 -14.79 -11.18 -6.68
N PRO A 58 -16.06 -11.18 -7.07
CA PRO A 58 -16.83 -9.93 -7.18
C PRO A 58 -17.02 -9.32 -5.79
N ALA A 59 -16.85 -8.01 -5.69
CA ALA A 59 -16.99 -7.29 -4.44
C ALA A 59 -17.58 -5.90 -4.65
N GLU A 60 -18.37 -5.44 -3.70
CA GLU A 60 -18.73 -4.03 -3.60
C GLU A 60 -17.46 -3.19 -3.35
N ASN A 61 -17.38 -2.01 -3.97
CA ASN A 61 -16.24 -1.13 -3.75
C ASN A 61 -16.29 -0.46 -2.37
N ARG A 62 -15.68 -1.11 -1.41
CA ARG A 62 -15.47 -0.59 -0.04
C ARG A 62 -14.04 -0.12 0.21
N GLY A 63 -13.27 0.12 -0.86
CA GLY A 63 -11.91 0.62 -0.81
C GLY A 63 -10.84 -0.47 -0.83
N PHE A 64 -9.58 -0.03 -0.77
CA PHE A 64 -8.40 -0.88 -0.92
C PHE A 64 -8.23 -1.84 0.27
N ALA A 65 -8.41 -1.34 1.50
CA ALA A 65 -8.28 -2.14 2.71
C ALA A 65 -9.28 -3.31 2.74
N ALA A 66 -10.56 -3.02 2.46
CA ALA A 66 -11.62 -4.03 2.45
C ALA A 66 -11.43 -5.07 1.33
N GLY A 67 -11.01 -4.62 0.14
CA GLY A 67 -10.70 -5.52 -0.97
C GLY A 67 -9.56 -6.49 -0.63
N ASN A 68 -8.44 -6.00 -0.11
CA ASN A 68 -7.34 -6.87 0.32
C ASN A 68 -7.77 -7.85 1.42
N ASN A 69 -8.50 -7.37 2.43
CA ASN A 69 -9.00 -8.23 3.50
C ASN A 69 -9.91 -9.35 3.00
N LEU A 70 -10.74 -9.09 2.00
CA LEU A 70 -11.59 -10.10 1.38
C LEU A 70 -10.76 -11.19 0.68
N GLY A 71 -9.76 -10.80 -0.10
CA GLY A 71 -8.84 -11.75 -0.75
C GLY A 71 -8.06 -12.59 0.26
N VAL A 72 -7.53 -11.94 1.31
CA VAL A 72 -6.84 -12.63 2.41
C VAL A 72 -7.77 -13.60 3.14
N LYS A 73 -9.01 -13.21 3.41
CA LYS A 73 -10.00 -14.09 4.05
C LYS A 73 -10.25 -15.34 3.21
N TRP A 74 -10.40 -15.18 1.90
CA TRP A 74 -10.57 -16.30 0.99
C TRP A 74 -9.37 -17.27 1.07
N LEU A 75 -8.14 -16.74 1.02
CA LEU A 75 -6.91 -17.55 1.16
C LEU A 75 -6.83 -18.26 2.52
N ASP A 76 -7.24 -17.59 3.59
CA ASP A 76 -7.25 -18.18 4.94
C ASP A 76 -8.23 -19.36 5.05
N GLU A 77 -9.36 -19.31 4.31
CA GLU A 77 -10.39 -20.36 4.33
C GLU A 77 -10.02 -21.57 3.45
N HIS A 78 -9.26 -21.36 2.36
CA HIS A 78 -9.01 -22.40 1.34
C HIS A 78 -7.60 -22.98 1.38
N ASP A 79 -6.58 -22.12 1.51
CA ASP A 79 -5.19 -22.51 1.28
C ASP A 79 -4.27 -22.30 2.49
N ARG A 80 -4.59 -21.37 3.37
CA ARG A 80 -3.83 -21.01 4.59
C ARG A 80 -2.33 -20.81 4.35
N PRO A 81 -1.94 -19.92 3.42
CA PRO A 81 -0.53 -19.69 3.12
C PRO A 81 0.21 -19.10 4.32
N ALA A 82 1.52 -19.37 4.42
CA ALA A 82 2.38 -18.77 5.43
C ALA A 82 2.64 -17.28 5.14
N HIS A 83 2.77 -16.93 3.87
CA HIS A 83 2.99 -15.56 3.41
C HIS A 83 1.95 -15.18 2.36
N ILE A 84 1.59 -13.91 2.32
CA ILE A 84 0.65 -13.37 1.35
C ILE A 84 1.29 -12.11 0.73
N LEU A 85 1.39 -12.09 -0.58
CA LEU A 85 1.76 -10.91 -1.35
C LEU A 85 0.49 -10.08 -1.61
N LEU A 86 0.44 -8.87 -1.08
CA LEU A 86 -0.55 -7.85 -1.39
C LEU A 86 0.05 -6.96 -2.48
N THR A 87 -0.58 -6.86 -3.64
CA THR A 87 0.01 -6.15 -4.77
C THR A 87 -1.02 -5.40 -5.61
N ASN A 88 -0.60 -4.26 -6.15
CA ASN A 88 -1.31 -3.58 -7.23
C ASN A 88 -1.11 -4.33 -8.56
N ASN A 89 -1.98 -4.06 -9.53
CA ASN A 89 -1.93 -4.65 -10.87
C ASN A 89 -1.14 -3.82 -11.90
N ASP A 90 -0.55 -2.70 -11.49
CA ASP A 90 0.31 -1.81 -12.27
C ASP A 90 1.78 -1.86 -11.80
N ILE A 91 2.18 -3.03 -11.32
CA ILE A 91 3.55 -3.36 -10.91
C ILE A 91 4.28 -4.08 -12.04
N HIS A 92 5.57 -3.75 -12.24
CA HIS A 92 6.47 -4.44 -13.16
C HIS A 92 7.75 -4.88 -12.44
N PHE A 93 8.11 -6.15 -12.53
CA PHE A 93 9.33 -6.68 -11.93
C PHE A 93 10.56 -6.23 -12.71
N ARG A 94 11.48 -5.57 -12.03
CA ARG A 94 12.77 -5.09 -12.59
C ARG A 94 13.94 -5.97 -12.19
N SER A 95 13.80 -6.75 -11.14
CA SER A 95 14.78 -7.75 -10.71
C SER A 95 14.26 -9.14 -11.05
N GLU A 96 15.17 -10.09 -11.17
CA GLU A 96 14.83 -11.50 -11.18
C GLU A 96 14.44 -11.96 -9.77
N ARG A 97 13.61 -13.00 -9.66
CA ARG A 97 13.24 -13.64 -8.40
C ARG A 97 12.74 -12.67 -7.32
N VAL A 98 12.00 -11.61 -7.72
CA VAL A 98 11.52 -10.57 -6.78
C VAL A 98 10.76 -11.18 -5.61
N VAL A 99 9.80 -12.04 -5.91
CA VAL A 99 8.90 -12.61 -4.89
C VAL A 99 9.63 -13.65 -4.04
N GLU A 100 10.46 -14.49 -4.67
CA GLU A 100 11.29 -15.48 -3.99
C GLU A 100 12.23 -14.83 -3.00
N THR A 101 12.92 -13.76 -3.41
CA THR A 101 13.84 -13.02 -2.54
C THR A 101 13.12 -12.41 -1.34
N LEU A 102 11.93 -11.81 -1.55
CA LEU A 102 11.15 -11.29 -0.43
C LEU A 102 10.71 -12.39 0.54
N VAL A 103 10.36 -13.60 0.03
CA VAL A 103 10.04 -14.75 0.89
C VAL A 103 11.28 -15.22 1.65
N GLU A 104 12.45 -15.29 1.01
CA GLU A 104 13.73 -15.63 1.65
C GLU A 104 14.06 -14.62 2.74
N THR A 105 13.87 -13.32 2.47
CA THR A 105 14.05 -12.24 3.46
C THR A 105 13.08 -12.39 4.63
N ALA A 106 11.80 -12.66 4.38
CA ALA A 106 10.82 -12.86 5.44
C ALA A 106 11.15 -14.07 6.34
N VAL A 107 11.67 -15.15 5.76
CA VAL A 107 12.13 -16.34 6.50
C VAL A 107 13.38 -16.02 7.33
N SER A 108 14.29 -15.21 6.80
CA SER A 108 15.54 -14.82 7.48
C SER A 108 15.33 -13.78 8.59
N HIS A 109 14.20 -13.06 8.56
CA HIS A 109 13.81 -12.02 9.50
C HIS A 109 12.46 -12.34 10.17
N PRO A 110 12.42 -13.33 11.10
CA PRO A 110 11.17 -13.78 11.72
C PRO A 110 10.46 -12.68 12.53
N GLU A 111 11.16 -11.61 12.90
CA GLU A 111 10.56 -10.41 13.51
C GLU A 111 9.79 -9.53 12.49
N ALA A 112 10.00 -9.73 11.18
CA ALA A 112 9.26 -9.00 10.16
C ALA A 112 7.80 -9.49 10.09
N GLY A 113 6.86 -8.59 10.27
CA GLY A 113 5.44 -8.82 10.01
C GLY A 113 5.08 -8.55 8.54
N ALA A 114 5.92 -7.79 7.85
CA ALA A 114 5.86 -7.59 6.40
C ALA A 114 7.22 -7.18 5.83
N VAL A 115 7.44 -7.52 4.57
CA VAL A 115 8.65 -7.19 3.79
C VAL A 115 8.25 -6.49 2.50
N GLY A 116 8.94 -5.42 2.13
CA GLY A 116 8.70 -4.71 0.87
C GLY A 116 9.99 -4.43 0.11
N PRO A 117 9.94 -4.48 -1.24
CA PRO A 117 11.07 -4.21 -2.12
C PRO A 117 11.33 -2.71 -2.29
N GLU A 118 12.37 -2.38 -3.05
CA GLU A 118 12.49 -1.06 -3.65
C GLU A 118 11.38 -0.87 -4.70
N ILE A 119 10.57 0.18 -4.53
CA ILE A 119 9.52 0.55 -5.49
C ILE A 119 9.92 1.86 -6.14
N ILE A 120 10.04 1.87 -7.47
CA ILE A 120 10.39 3.04 -8.27
C ILE A 120 9.16 3.51 -9.04
N GLY A 121 8.88 4.80 -8.97
CA GLY A 121 7.82 5.44 -9.76
C GLY A 121 8.24 5.73 -11.20
N PRO A 122 7.30 6.18 -12.06
CA PRO A 122 7.59 6.55 -13.45
C PRO A 122 8.58 7.73 -13.57
N ASP A 123 8.68 8.55 -12.53
CA ASP A 123 9.61 9.67 -12.42
C ASP A 123 11.03 9.25 -11.95
N GLY A 124 11.26 7.95 -11.74
CA GLY A 124 12.51 7.40 -11.24
C GLY A 124 12.73 7.55 -9.74
N ASN A 125 11.78 8.11 -9.01
CA ASN A 125 11.89 8.29 -7.57
C ASN A 125 11.38 7.07 -6.79
N ARG A 126 11.99 6.79 -5.64
CA ARG A 126 11.52 5.76 -4.69
C ARG A 126 10.15 6.12 -4.10
N GLN A 127 9.24 5.17 -4.08
CA GLN A 127 7.95 5.26 -3.41
C GLN A 127 7.98 4.62 -2.01
N GLY A 128 8.75 5.20 -1.12
CA GLY A 128 9.00 4.67 0.22
C GLY A 128 10.38 4.01 0.34
N PRO A 129 10.76 3.56 1.55
CA PRO A 129 9.99 3.67 2.80
C PRO A 129 9.79 5.12 3.26
N GLU A 130 8.82 5.34 4.16
CA GLU A 130 8.54 6.67 4.72
C GLU A 130 8.70 6.68 6.24
N PRO A 131 9.18 7.81 6.83
CA PRO A 131 9.18 7.99 8.27
C PRO A 131 7.80 8.37 8.79
N TYR A 132 7.61 8.26 10.10
CA TYR A 132 6.42 8.83 10.73
C TYR A 132 6.39 10.35 10.56
N MET A 133 5.21 10.88 10.24
CA MET A 133 4.93 12.32 10.25
C MET A 133 3.69 12.61 11.08
N SER A 134 3.77 13.65 11.94
CA SER A 134 2.62 14.12 12.69
C SER A 134 1.55 14.74 11.77
N LEU A 135 0.31 14.83 12.25
CA LEU A 135 -0.80 15.50 11.54
C LEU A 135 -0.40 16.90 11.08
N TRP A 136 0.19 17.69 11.99
CA TRP A 136 0.55 19.07 11.73
C TRP A 136 1.74 19.19 10.79
N ASP A 137 2.75 18.32 10.91
CA ASP A 137 3.91 18.33 10.00
C ASP A 137 3.49 17.97 8.57
N ARG A 138 2.66 16.94 8.40
CA ARG A 138 2.26 16.45 7.07
C ARG A 138 1.35 17.43 6.35
N TYR A 139 0.38 18.06 7.02
CA TYR A 139 -0.69 18.81 6.34
C TYR A 139 -0.63 20.32 6.52
N VAL A 140 0.18 20.81 7.43
CA VAL A 140 0.26 22.25 7.71
C VAL A 140 1.69 22.76 7.58
N TRP A 141 2.60 22.32 8.44
CA TRP A 141 3.94 22.89 8.51
C TRP A 141 4.81 22.64 7.28
N MET A 142 4.65 21.50 6.62
CA MET A 142 5.35 21.22 5.37
C MET A 142 5.07 22.25 4.28
N TYR A 143 3.89 22.87 4.30
CA TYR A 143 3.47 23.90 3.34
C TYR A 143 3.73 25.32 3.85
N LEU A 144 3.33 25.64 5.08
CA LEU A 144 3.43 26.99 5.63
C LEU A 144 4.88 27.39 5.96
N SER A 145 5.77 26.45 6.24
CA SER A 145 7.17 26.76 6.54
C SER A 145 8.00 27.09 5.30
N THR A 146 7.48 26.84 4.09
CA THR A 146 8.23 27.02 2.83
C THR A 146 8.81 28.43 2.65
N PRO A 147 8.11 29.53 2.99
CA PRO A 147 8.67 30.88 2.88
C PRO A 147 9.82 31.15 3.86
N PHE A 148 9.88 30.43 4.99
CA PHE A 148 10.80 30.69 6.10
C PHE A 148 11.97 29.70 6.17
N LEU A 149 11.83 28.53 5.54
CA LEU A 149 12.87 27.49 5.52
C LEU A 149 13.42 27.37 4.11
N GLY A 150 14.73 27.53 3.98
CA GLY A 150 15.42 27.15 2.74
C GLY A 150 15.23 25.68 2.40
N ALA A 151 15.37 25.33 1.12
CA ALA A 151 15.08 23.98 0.60
C ALA A 151 15.77 22.85 1.37
N GLU A 152 17.03 23.03 1.77
CA GLU A 152 17.80 22.04 2.54
C GLU A 152 17.23 21.84 3.96
N LYS A 153 16.93 22.94 4.68
CA LYS A 153 16.31 22.85 6.01
C LYS A 153 14.95 22.21 5.96
N LYS A 154 14.16 22.51 4.91
CA LYS A 154 12.85 21.87 4.68
C LYS A 154 12.99 20.37 4.44
N ARG A 155 13.92 19.96 3.55
CA ARG A 155 14.20 18.53 3.30
C ARG A 155 14.58 17.81 4.59
N LYS A 156 15.49 18.39 5.39
CA LYS A 156 15.92 17.83 6.67
C LYS A 156 14.79 17.75 7.68
N ARG A 157 13.99 18.83 7.83
CA ARG A 157 12.89 18.91 8.80
C ARG A 157 11.77 17.89 8.54
N PHE A 158 11.43 17.67 7.28
CA PHE A 158 10.33 16.78 6.88
C PHE A 158 10.83 15.46 6.26
N ALA A 159 12.12 15.18 6.34
CA ALA A 159 12.75 13.95 5.82
C ALA A 159 12.33 13.64 4.36
N LEU A 160 12.27 14.67 3.50
CA LEU A 160 11.76 14.52 2.13
C LEU A 160 12.67 13.69 1.22
N ASP A 161 13.94 13.51 1.60
CA ASP A 161 14.91 12.65 0.92
C ASP A 161 15.04 11.26 1.59
N TYR A 162 14.22 10.96 2.59
CA TYR A 162 14.28 9.70 3.33
C TYR A 162 14.18 8.47 2.42
N PRO A 163 13.23 8.41 1.46
CA PRO A 163 13.11 7.22 0.61
C PRO A 163 14.39 6.92 -0.16
N SER A 164 15.06 7.94 -0.73
CA SER A 164 16.29 7.76 -1.51
C SER A 164 17.51 7.36 -0.68
N ARG A 165 17.48 7.57 0.64
CA ARG A 165 18.55 7.22 1.59
C ARG A 165 18.26 5.99 2.44
N ALA A 166 17.07 5.41 2.29
CA ALA A 166 16.70 4.25 3.09
C ALA A 166 17.56 3.04 2.73
N GLU A 167 18.13 2.41 3.74
CA GLU A 167 18.92 1.18 3.65
C GLU A 167 18.06 -0.03 4.03
N ALA A 168 18.54 -1.24 3.74
CA ALA A 168 17.89 -2.47 4.17
C ALA A 168 17.65 -2.49 5.68
N GLY A 169 16.50 -2.98 6.11
CA GLY A 169 16.20 -3.05 7.53
C GLY A 169 14.79 -2.60 7.91
N SER A 170 14.60 -2.37 9.21
CA SER A 170 13.30 -1.99 9.75
C SER A 170 12.99 -0.52 9.53
N HIS A 171 11.82 -0.24 8.97
CA HIS A 171 11.32 1.10 8.72
C HIS A 171 9.92 1.30 9.29
N TYR A 172 9.52 2.59 9.44
CA TYR A 172 8.21 2.90 9.98
C TYR A 172 7.07 2.50 9.03
N LYS A 173 7.17 2.87 7.74
CA LYS A 173 6.14 2.57 6.75
C LYS A 173 6.76 2.12 5.43
N LEU A 174 6.19 1.07 4.85
CA LEU A 174 6.43 0.63 3.48
C LEU A 174 5.22 0.94 2.62
N SER A 175 5.39 0.93 1.31
CA SER A 175 4.29 1.11 0.35
C SER A 175 3.43 -0.14 0.28
N GLY A 176 2.11 0.05 0.31
CA GLY A 176 1.13 -1.02 0.11
C GLY A 176 0.97 -1.49 -1.33
N ALA A 177 1.64 -0.82 -2.29
CA ALA A 177 1.56 -1.19 -3.70
C ALA A 177 2.17 -2.57 -4.00
N PHE A 178 3.17 -3.00 -3.19
CA PHE A 178 3.77 -4.34 -3.28
C PHE A 178 4.34 -4.72 -1.90
N LEU A 179 3.64 -5.55 -1.16
CA LEU A 179 3.96 -5.85 0.23
C LEU A 179 3.75 -7.34 0.52
N LEU A 180 4.81 -8.05 0.87
CA LEU A 180 4.73 -9.42 1.37
C LEU A 180 4.46 -9.39 2.87
N VAL A 181 3.35 -9.96 3.33
CA VAL A 181 2.99 -10.04 4.75
C VAL A 181 3.17 -11.46 5.28
N ASP A 182 3.66 -11.60 6.51
CA ASP A 182 3.49 -12.83 7.30
C ASP A 182 2.00 -12.98 7.61
N ALA A 183 1.39 -14.05 7.10
CA ALA A 183 -0.06 -14.22 7.17
C ALA A 183 -0.56 -14.35 8.62
N LYS A 184 0.24 -14.95 9.52
CA LYS A 184 -0.09 -15.04 10.94
C LYS A 184 -0.03 -13.67 11.60
N ALA A 185 1.08 -12.95 11.42
CA ALA A 185 1.23 -11.60 11.98
C ALA A 185 0.17 -10.64 11.46
N PHE A 186 -0.17 -10.71 10.16
CA PHE A 186 -1.21 -9.88 9.55
C PHE A 186 -2.60 -10.14 10.17
N ARG A 187 -2.94 -11.40 10.45
CA ARG A 187 -4.17 -11.77 11.17
C ARG A 187 -4.18 -11.29 12.62
N GLU A 188 -3.10 -11.55 13.35
CA GLU A 188 -2.95 -11.14 14.76
C GLU A 188 -2.99 -9.62 14.93
N ALA A 189 -2.43 -8.89 13.99
CA ALA A 189 -2.50 -7.43 13.93
C ALA A 189 -3.91 -6.90 13.59
N GLY A 190 -4.84 -7.76 13.17
CA GLY A 190 -6.21 -7.41 12.77
C GLY A 190 -6.33 -6.97 11.32
N ARG A 191 -5.40 -7.35 10.45
CA ARG A 191 -5.36 -7.04 9.00
C ARG A 191 -5.37 -5.52 8.74
N PHE A 192 -5.81 -5.09 7.54
CA PHE A 192 -6.06 -3.67 7.28
C PHE A 192 -7.30 -3.15 8.02
N ASP A 193 -7.32 -1.87 8.32
CA ASP A 193 -8.49 -1.21 8.92
C ASP A 193 -9.44 -0.73 7.82
N GLU A 194 -10.62 -1.36 7.72
CA GLU A 194 -11.60 -1.07 6.69
C GLU A 194 -12.33 0.27 6.86
N ARG A 195 -12.00 1.06 7.89
CA ARG A 195 -12.44 2.45 8.02
C ARG A 195 -11.73 3.40 7.06
N THR A 196 -10.58 2.98 6.49
CA THR A 196 -9.93 3.70 5.40
C THR A 196 -10.49 3.22 4.07
N PHE A 197 -10.83 4.15 3.17
CA PHE A 197 -11.23 3.79 1.81
C PHE A 197 -10.02 3.61 0.90
N LEU A 198 -9.12 4.57 0.94
CA LEU A 198 -7.89 4.61 0.16
C LEU A 198 -6.86 5.49 0.87
N TYR A 199 -5.62 5.04 1.00
CA TYR A 199 -4.53 5.66 1.76
C TYR A 199 -4.66 5.54 3.29
N GLY A 200 -3.53 5.49 3.96
CA GLY A 200 -3.42 5.42 5.43
C GLY A 200 -3.45 4.02 6.01
N GLU A 201 -3.86 3.03 5.24
CA GLU A 201 -3.88 1.62 5.64
C GLU A 201 -2.50 1.11 6.03
N GLU A 202 -1.44 1.54 5.34
CA GLU A 202 -0.06 1.13 5.67
C GLU A 202 0.41 1.75 6.99
N ASN A 203 0.03 3.00 7.27
CA ASN A 203 0.33 3.64 8.57
C ASN A 203 -0.35 2.90 9.72
N ILE A 204 -1.60 2.49 9.51
CA ILE A 204 -2.36 1.71 10.50
C ILE A 204 -1.76 0.32 10.68
N LEU A 205 -1.42 -0.36 9.58
CA LEU A 205 -0.78 -1.67 9.62
C LEU A 205 0.55 -1.61 10.37
N SER A 206 1.37 -0.60 10.10
CA SER A 206 2.63 -0.36 10.82
C SER A 206 2.42 -0.32 12.34
N ASP A 207 1.45 0.49 12.80
CA ASP A 207 1.15 0.60 14.22
C ASP A 207 0.56 -0.70 14.82
N ARG A 208 -0.28 -1.40 14.06
CA ARG A 208 -0.86 -2.67 14.47
C ARG A 208 0.21 -3.77 14.61
N LEU A 209 1.12 -3.88 13.64
CA LEU A 209 2.24 -4.81 13.70
C LEU A 209 3.19 -4.49 14.86
N ALA A 210 3.50 -3.21 15.07
CA ALA A 210 4.34 -2.78 16.19
C ALA A 210 3.74 -3.17 17.56
N ARG A 211 2.41 -3.13 17.73
CA ARG A 211 1.72 -3.53 18.97
C ARG A 211 1.88 -5.02 19.31
N ILE A 212 2.11 -5.87 18.32
CA ILE A 212 2.37 -7.29 18.50
C ILE A 212 3.86 -7.64 18.40
N GLY A 213 4.74 -6.61 18.49
CA GLY A 213 6.19 -6.78 18.45
C GLY A 213 6.78 -7.12 17.08
N ARG A 214 6.02 -6.89 15.99
CA ARG A 214 6.47 -7.12 14.62
C ARG A 214 6.88 -5.82 13.95
N LYS A 215 7.75 -5.91 12.92
CA LYS A 215 8.33 -4.78 12.20
C LYS A 215 7.99 -4.86 10.71
N LEU A 216 8.13 -3.73 10.01
CA LEU A 216 8.17 -3.67 8.56
C LEU A 216 9.63 -3.69 8.11
N TYR A 217 10.01 -4.60 7.23
CA TYR A 217 11.38 -4.76 6.75
C TYR A 217 11.48 -4.34 5.28
N PHE A 218 12.37 -3.41 4.97
CA PHE A 218 12.67 -2.96 3.63
C PHE A 218 13.84 -3.74 3.05
N ASP A 219 13.63 -4.35 1.90
CA ASP A 219 14.66 -5.08 1.15
C ASP A 219 14.92 -4.43 -0.21
N PRO A 220 15.93 -3.57 -0.32
CA PRO A 220 16.28 -2.92 -1.57
C PRO A 220 17.06 -3.80 -2.55
N SER A 221 17.31 -5.07 -2.24
CA SER A 221 18.04 -5.99 -3.13
C SER A 221 17.24 -6.36 -4.38
N VAL A 222 15.92 -6.19 -4.32
CA VAL A 222 15.00 -6.38 -5.44
C VAL A 222 14.18 -5.13 -5.69
N THR A 223 13.88 -4.88 -6.96
CA THR A 223 13.22 -3.64 -7.42
C THR A 223 11.99 -3.97 -8.26
N VAL A 224 10.92 -3.22 -8.02
CA VAL A 224 9.74 -3.19 -8.88
C VAL A 224 9.45 -1.77 -9.34
N LEU A 225 8.87 -1.61 -10.54
CA LEU A 225 8.27 -0.36 -10.97
C LEU A 225 6.79 -0.36 -10.63
N HIS A 226 6.29 0.79 -10.22
CA HIS A 226 4.88 1.03 -9.98
C HIS A 226 4.41 2.21 -10.81
N ASP A 227 3.63 1.95 -11.86
CA ASP A 227 3.07 2.96 -12.77
C ASP A 227 1.93 3.74 -12.10
N HIS A 228 2.29 4.49 -11.06
CA HIS A 228 1.34 5.19 -10.19
C HIS A 228 0.38 6.09 -10.95
N GLY A 229 -0.92 5.92 -10.75
CA GLY A 229 -1.95 6.83 -11.25
C GLY A 229 -2.68 6.41 -12.52
N GLN A 230 -2.39 5.26 -13.12
CA GLN A 230 -3.15 4.79 -14.29
C GLN A 230 -4.64 4.58 -13.98
N THR A 231 -4.98 4.18 -12.75
CA THR A 231 -6.38 3.94 -12.34
C THR A 231 -6.98 5.15 -11.62
N ILE A 232 -6.29 5.73 -10.63
CA ILE A 232 -6.84 6.78 -9.76
C ILE A 232 -6.77 8.16 -10.43
N GLY A 233 -5.69 8.44 -11.15
CA GLY A 233 -5.46 9.73 -11.82
C GLY A 233 -6.47 10.07 -12.93
N ARG A 234 -7.19 9.06 -13.45
CA ARG A 234 -8.22 9.26 -14.50
C ARG A 234 -9.59 9.67 -13.94
N HIS A 235 -9.83 9.50 -12.64
CA HIS A 235 -11.19 9.64 -12.05
C HIS A 235 -11.34 10.78 -11.06
N HIS A 236 -10.23 11.33 -10.51
CA HIS A 236 -10.28 12.38 -9.49
C HIS A 236 -9.26 13.47 -9.75
N GLY A 237 -9.64 14.73 -9.55
CA GLY A 237 -8.72 15.87 -9.61
C GLY A 237 -7.69 15.85 -8.46
N ASP A 238 -6.56 16.55 -8.63
CA ASP A 238 -5.46 16.54 -7.65
C ASP A 238 -5.91 16.98 -6.24
N ARG A 239 -6.78 18.00 -6.18
CA ARG A 239 -7.32 18.48 -4.91
C ARG A 239 -8.25 17.48 -4.25
N GLU A 240 -9.10 16.80 -5.02
CA GLU A 240 -10.02 15.77 -4.52
C GLU A 240 -9.24 14.58 -3.97
N ARG A 241 -8.21 14.11 -4.68
CA ARG A 241 -7.31 13.06 -4.21
C ARG A 241 -6.60 13.43 -2.93
N ALA A 242 -6.09 14.66 -2.83
CA ALA A 242 -5.41 15.16 -1.64
C ALA A 242 -6.35 15.21 -0.41
N LEU A 243 -7.61 15.61 -0.60
CA LEU A 243 -8.61 15.60 0.48
C LEU A 243 -9.06 14.18 0.85
N MET A 244 -9.23 13.28 -0.12
CA MET A 244 -9.52 11.87 0.13
C MET A 244 -8.39 11.23 0.95
N GLN A 245 -7.13 11.51 0.59
CA GLN A 245 -5.97 11.06 1.36
C GLN A 245 -5.98 11.63 2.79
N PHE A 246 -6.32 12.93 2.94
CA PHE A 246 -6.46 13.52 4.25
C PHE A 246 -7.54 12.83 5.10
N ASP A 247 -8.71 12.59 4.53
CA ASP A 247 -9.85 12.01 5.26
C ASP A 247 -9.56 10.56 5.71
N SER A 248 -8.86 9.76 4.90
CA SER A 248 -8.37 8.44 5.31
C SER A 248 -7.29 8.54 6.40
N MET A 249 -6.33 9.45 6.25
CA MET A 249 -5.31 9.69 7.28
C MET A 249 -5.90 10.27 8.57
N ALA A 250 -7.04 10.98 8.51
CA ALA A 250 -7.75 11.45 9.69
C ALA A 250 -8.21 10.28 10.57
N CYS A 251 -8.64 9.16 9.97
CA CYS A 251 -8.93 7.91 10.69
C CYS A 251 -7.70 7.44 11.48
N TYR A 252 -6.53 7.38 10.81
CA TYR A 252 -5.28 7.02 11.44
C TYR A 252 -4.93 7.95 12.62
N TYR A 253 -4.92 9.25 12.42
CA TYR A 253 -4.60 10.22 13.48
C TYR A 253 -5.59 10.16 14.64
N ARG A 254 -6.87 9.98 14.36
CA ARG A 254 -7.92 9.92 15.38
C ARG A 254 -7.78 8.69 16.28
N TYR A 255 -7.71 7.51 15.66
CA TYR A 255 -7.87 6.25 16.38
C TYR A 255 -6.54 5.58 16.79
N TYR A 256 -5.44 5.96 16.13
CA TYR A 256 -4.14 5.36 16.37
C TYR A 256 -3.14 6.34 17.01
N ARG A 257 -3.32 7.64 16.82
CA ARG A 257 -2.43 8.68 17.35
C ARG A 257 -3.08 9.62 18.38
N GLY A 258 -4.36 9.42 18.70
CA GLY A 258 -5.04 10.14 19.79
C GLY A 258 -5.34 11.62 19.52
N TYR A 259 -5.27 12.07 18.25
CA TYR A 259 -5.64 13.46 17.93
C TYR A 259 -7.13 13.69 18.14
N SER A 260 -7.47 14.87 18.70
CA SER A 260 -8.86 15.26 18.90
C SER A 260 -9.57 15.54 17.56
N ALA A 261 -10.89 15.37 17.52
CA ALA A 261 -11.68 15.73 16.35
C ALA A 261 -11.50 17.22 15.97
N LEU A 262 -11.35 18.09 16.96
CA LEU A 262 -11.11 19.52 16.76
C LEU A 262 -9.76 19.77 16.07
N SER A 263 -8.69 19.10 16.52
CA SER A 263 -7.36 19.20 15.88
C SER A 263 -7.40 18.74 14.42
N ILE A 264 -8.10 17.65 14.13
CA ILE A 264 -8.25 17.12 12.77
C ILE A 264 -9.05 18.08 11.89
N ALA A 265 -10.17 18.62 12.40
CA ALA A 265 -10.99 19.60 11.68
C ALA A 265 -10.19 20.89 11.37
N ALA A 266 -9.42 21.39 12.33
CA ALA A 266 -8.55 22.54 12.13
C ALA A 266 -7.48 22.29 11.07
N ALA A 267 -6.79 21.15 11.13
CA ALA A 267 -5.78 20.77 10.14
C ALA A 267 -6.40 20.62 8.74
N ARG A 268 -7.60 20.01 8.62
CA ARG A 268 -8.33 19.87 7.36
C ARG A 268 -8.69 21.22 6.74
N THR A 269 -9.18 22.14 7.54
CA THR A 269 -9.54 23.49 7.08
C THR A 269 -8.32 24.24 6.55
N LEU A 270 -7.22 24.23 7.29
CA LEU A 270 -5.96 24.85 6.88
C LEU A 270 -5.42 24.20 5.60
N TYR A 271 -5.37 22.88 5.55
CA TYR A 271 -4.90 22.15 4.37
C TYR A 271 -5.76 22.41 3.14
N SER A 272 -7.09 22.39 3.29
CA SER A 272 -8.02 22.73 2.19
C SER A 272 -7.82 24.17 1.67
N SER A 273 -7.48 25.12 2.56
CA SER A 273 -7.16 26.49 2.17
C SER A 273 -5.83 26.59 1.42
N ILE A 274 -4.81 25.87 1.88
CA ILE A 274 -3.50 25.78 1.20
C ILE A 274 -3.65 25.23 -0.23
N LEU A 275 -4.48 24.20 -0.41
CA LEU A 275 -4.73 23.59 -1.73
C LEU A 275 -5.51 24.48 -2.72
N LYS A 276 -6.11 25.59 -2.25
CA LYS A 276 -6.79 26.56 -3.14
C LYS A 276 -5.84 27.62 -3.70
N VAL A 277 -4.69 27.82 -3.05
CA VAL A 277 -3.72 28.87 -3.40
C VAL A 277 -2.62 28.34 -4.33
N LYS A 278 -2.53 27.02 -4.49
CA LYS A 278 -1.65 26.31 -5.46
C LYS A 278 -2.40 26.02 -6.75
#